data_2229fe9c86f6e1120b4dbf948ef7692c
#
_entry.id   2229fe9c86f6e1120b4dbf948ef7692c
#
_cell.length_a   1.000
_cell.length_b   1.000
_cell.length_c   1.000
_cell.angle_alpha   90.00
_cell.angle_beta   90.00
_cell.angle_gamma   90.00
#
_symmetry.space_group_name_H-M   'P 1'
#
loop_
_entity.id
_entity.type
_entity.pdbx_description
1 polymer ?
#
loop_
_entity_poly.entity_id
_entity_poly.type
_entity_poly.pdbx_seq_one_letter_code
_entity_poly.pdbx_strand_id
1 'polypeptide(L)'
;MHKAGFVNIVGNPNVGKSTLMNVLVGERISIATFKAQTTRHRIMGIYNTDDMQIVFSDTPGVLKPNYKLQESMLNFSTSALTDADVLLYVTDVVETPDKHNDFVEKVGHLDVPVLLLINKIDLSNQEKLVELVEAWKELLPKAEIIPISATSKFNVDYVMKRVKELLPDSPPYFDKDQWTDKPARFFVTEIIREKILLYYDKEIPYSVEVMVEQFKEEAKKIHISAVIYVERDSQKGIIIGKQGKALKKVATEARRDLERFFGKTIFLETFVKVDKDWRSSDKDLRNFGYQLD
;
A
#
# COMPACT_ATOMS: atom_id res chain seq x y z
N MET A 1 -25.13 -19.59 -0.74
CA MET A 1 -24.45 -19.13 -1.98
C MET A 1 -23.11 -18.59 -1.61
N HIS A 2 -22.08 -18.79 -2.46
CA HIS A 2 -20.77 -18.22 -2.24
C HIS A 2 -20.75 -16.74 -2.63
N LYS A 3 -20.13 -15.89 -1.83
CA LYS A 3 -19.93 -14.47 -2.14
C LYS A 3 -18.47 -14.18 -2.46
N ALA A 4 -18.21 -13.41 -3.50
CA ALA A 4 -16.85 -12.93 -3.75
C ALA A 4 -16.91 -11.54 -4.45
N GLY A 5 -15.90 -10.70 -4.18
CA GLY A 5 -15.80 -9.39 -4.81
C GLY A 5 -14.51 -8.67 -4.50
N PHE A 6 -14.25 -7.64 -5.30
CA PHE A 6 -13.11 -6.74 -5.15
C PHE A 6 -13.49 -5.56 -4.26
N VAL A 7 -12.72 -5.39 -3.19
CA VAL A 7 -12.90 -4.30 -2.22
C VAL A 7 -11.68 -3.40 -2.28
N ASN A 8 -11.77 -2.32 -3.01
CA ASN A 8 -10.64 -1.45 -3.29
C ASN A 8 -10.53 -0.32 -2.26
N ILE A 9 -9.32 -0.11 -1.76
CA ILE A 9 -9.01 0.86 -0.72
C ILE A 9 -8.27 2.03 -1.37
N VAL A 10 -8.91 3.19 -1.42
CA VAL A 10 -8.38 4.41 -2.02
C VAL A 10 -8.39 5.57 -1.03
N GLY A 11 -7.69 6.65 -1.34
CA GLY A 11 -7.63 7.86 -0.52
C GLY A 11 -6.23 8.46 -0.53
N ASN A 12 -6.06 9.58 0.14
CA ASN A 12 -4.84 10.36 0.14
C ASN A 12 -3.63 9.62 0.79
N PRO A 13 -2.40 10.08 0.58
CA PRO A 13 -1.24 9.51 1.27
C PRO A 13 -1.37 9.63 2.80
N ASN A 14 -0.84 8.64 3.52
CA ASN A 14 -0.73 8.62 4.99
C ASN A 14 -2.05 8.56 5.79
N VAL A 15 -3.19 8.39 5.16
CA VAL A 15 -4.49 8.22 5.86
C VAL A 15 -4.66 6.84 6.52
N GLY A 16 -3.73 5.92 6.29
CA GLY A 16 -3.71 4.60 6.95
C GLY A 16 -4.30 3.45 6.13
N LYS A 17 -4.38 3.56 4.79
CA LYS A 17 -4.88 2.50 3.88
C LYS A 17 -4.19 1.15 4.08
N SER A 18 -2.86 1.12 4.00
CA SER A 18 -2.06 -0.11 4.16
C SER A 18 -2.19 -0.72 5.56
N THR A 19 -2.30 0.11 6.59
CA THR A 19 -2.57 -0.36 7.96
C THR A 19 -3.93 -1.02 8.04
N LEU A 20 -4.96 -0.38 7.47
CA LEU A 20 -6.32 -0.92 7.43
C LEU A 20 -6.37 -2.24 6.65
N MET A 21 -5.74 -2.30 5.48
CA MET A 21 -5.67 -3.54 4.69
C MET A 21 -5.06 -4.69 5.47
N ASN A 22 -3.91 -4.47 6.12
CA ASN A 22 -3.26 -5.50 6.93
C ASN A 22 -4.16 -6.00 8.07
N VAL A 23 -4.94 -5.11 8.69
CA VAL A 23 -5.90 -5.49 9.75
C VAL A 23 -7.08 -6.26 9.19
N LEU A 24 -7.65 -5.85 8.04
CA LEU A 24 -8.79 -6.53 7.40
C LEU A 24 -8.43 -7.93 6.90
N VAL A 25 -7.25 -8.09 6.31
CA VAL A 25 -6.76 -9.39 5.81
C VAL A 25 -6.27 -10.28 6.97
N GLY A 26 -5.78 -9.69 8.06
CA GLY A 26 -5.20 -10.41 9.19
C GLY A 26 -3.72 -10.76 9.03
N GLU A 27 -3.10 -10.32 7.92
CA GLU A 27 -1.71 -10.59 7.57
C GLU A 27 -0.99 -9.31 7.12
N ARG A 28 0.33 -9.27 7.30
CA ARG A 28 1.14 -8.13 6.85
C ARG A 28 1.50 -8.25 5.37
N ILE A 29 0.61 -7.77 4.51
CA ILE A 29 0.76 -7.80 3.05
C ILE A 29 1.37 -6.50 2.52
N SER A 30 0.94 -5.35 3.03
CA SER A 30 1.46 -4.04 2.64
C SER A 30 2.39 -3.46 3.70
N ILE A 31 3.48 -2.81 3.25
CA ILE A 31 4.29 -2.01 4.16
C ILE A 31 3.53 -0.76 4.58
N ALA A 32 3.70 -0.36 5.83
CA ALA A 32 3.02 0.79 6.39
C ALA A 32 4.02 1.69 7.13
N THR A 33 4.19 2.91 6.66
CA THR A 33 5.01 3.94 7.30
C THR A 33 4.28 5.28 7.34
N PHE A 34 4.79 6.22 8.10
CA PHE A 34 4.27 7.60 8.16
C PHE A 34 4.72 8.46 6.97
N LYS A 35 5.55 7.93 6.05
CA LYS A 35 6.05 8.68 4.88
C LYS A 35 5.12 8.52 3.69
N ALA A 36 4.99 9.58 2.90
CA ALA A 36 4.28 9.51 1.62
C ALA A 36 4.95 8.50 0.67
N GLN A 37 4.22 8.05 -0.36
CA GLN A 37 4.71 7.09 -1.36
C GLN A 37 5.22 5.77 -0.73
N THR A 38 4.69 5.38 0.43
CA THR A 38 4.98 4.08 1.04
C THR A 38 4.48 2.96 0.12
N THR A 39 3.22 3.00 -0.27
CA THR A 39 2.66 2.11 -1.29
C THR A 39 2.87 2.73 -2.67
N ARG A 40 3.54 2.03 -3.58
CA ARG A 40 3.79 2.47 -4.97
C ARG A 40 3.08 1.59 -6.00
N HIS A 41 2.76 0.36 -5.65
CA HIS A 41 2.04 -0.60 -6.47
C HIS A 41 0.65 -0.86 -5.89
N ARG A 42 -0.26 -1.29 -6.74
CA ARG A 42 -1.50 -1.89 -6.28
C ARG A 42 -1.20 -3.30 -5.75
N ILE A 43 -1.63 -3.60 -4.54
CA ILE A 43 -1.35 -4.86 -3.84
C ILE A 43 -2.68 -5.50 -3.46
N MET A 44 -2.90 -6.73 -3.88
CA MET A 44 -4.09 -7.48 -3.50
C MET A 44 -3.81 -8.38 -2.30
N GLY A 45 -4.73 -8.36 -1.33
CA GLY A 45 -4.77 -9.27 -0.20
C GLY A 45 -6.09 -10.02 -0.20
N ILE A 46 -6.03 -11.34 -0.15
CA ILE A 46 -7.17 -12.22 -0.33
C ILE A 46 -7.58 -12.81 1.01
N TYR A 47 -8.79 -12.46 1.45
CA TYR A 47 -9.41 -13.03 2.63
C TYR A 47 -10.37 -14.14 2.21
N ASN A 48 -10.12 -15.37 2.70
CA ASN A 48 -10.88 -16.57 2.33
C ASN A 48 -11.62 -17.16 3.52
N THR A 49 -12.87 -17.56 3.30
CA THR A 49 -13.64 -18.48 4.14
C THR A 49 -14.26 -19.57 3.26
N ASP A 50 -14.93 -20.55 3.82
CA ASP A 50 -15.55 -21.63 3.03
C ASP A 50 -16.60 -21.10 2.04
N ASP A 51 -17.34 -20.07 2.44
CA ASP A 51 -18.47 -19.49 1.71
C ASP A 51 -18.21 -18.11 1.13
N MET A 52 -16.97 -17.56 1.28
CA MET A 52 -16.65 -16.22 0.87
C MET A 52 -15.22 -16.03 0.42
N GLN A 53 -15.00 -15.11 -0.53
CA GLN A 53 -13.67 -14.58 -0.87
C GLN A 53 -13.75 -13.07 -1.03
N ILE A 54 -12.93 -12.33 -0.28
CA ILE A 54 -12.80 -10.87 -0.40
C ILE A 54 -11.41 -10.56 -0.94
N VAL A 55 -11.34 -9.88 -2.09
CA VAL A 55 -10.09 -9.41 -2.66
C VAL A 55 -9.90 -7.94 -2.30
N PHE A 56 -9.24 -7.69 -1.19
CA PHE A 56 -8.86 -6.33 -0.82
C PHE A 56 -7.72 -5.83 -1.70
N SER A 57 -7.76 -4.55 -2.07
CA SER A 57 -6.73 -3.94 -2.91
C SER A 57 -6.24 -2.65 -2.25
N ASP A 58 -5.00 -2.65 -1.75
CA ASP A 58 -4.32 -1.42 -1.30
C ASP A 58 -3.74 -0.67 -2.50
N THR A 59 -3.95 0.63 -2.54
CA THR A 59 -3.51 1.49 -3.64
C THR A 59 -2.55 2.58 -3.16
N PRO A 60 -1.70 3.10 -4.06
CA PRO A 60 -0.94 4.32 -3.78
C PRO A 60 -1.87 5.46 -3.32
N GLY A 61 -1.34 6.38 -2.52
CA GLY A 61 -2.10 7.58 -2.14
C GLY A 61 -2.33 8.48 -3.34
N VAL A 62 -3.54 9.03 -3.44
CA VAL A 62 -3.91 10.01 -4.47
C VAL A 62 -3.09 11.28 -4.27
N LEU A 63 -2.35 11.69 -5.30
CA LEU A 63 -1.53 12.89 -5.28
C LEU A 63 -1.46 13.49 -6.69
N LYS A 64 -1.17 14.79 -6.76
CA LYS A 64 -0.90 15.44 -8.05
C LYS A 64 0.49 15.04 -8.53
N PRO A 65 0.62 14.37 -9.69
CA PRO A 65 1.90 13.86 -10.15
C PRO A 65 2.83 14.98 -10.63
N ASN A 66 4.12 14.86 -10.31
CA ASN A 66 5.18 15.75 -10.76
C ASN A 66 6.19 15.05 -11.69
N TYR A 67 6.16 13.73 -11.75
CA TYR A 67 7.03 12.88 -12.60
C TYR A 67 6.35 11.53 -12.87
N LYS A 68 6.82 10.79 -13.87
CA LYS A 68 6.15 9.59 -14.41
C LYS A 68 5.87 8.49 -13.39
N LEU A 69 6.73 8.24 -12.42
CA LEU A 69 6.44 7.29 -11.35
C LEU A 69 5.15 7.68 -10.60
N GLN A 70 4.95 8.97 -10.30
CA GLN A 70 3.73 9.42 -9.63
C GLN A 70 2.50 9.35 -10.53
N GLU A 71 2.66 9.51 -11.86
CA GLU A 71 1.58 9.26 -12.84
C GLU A 71 1.15 7.79 -12.79
N SER A 72 2.11 6.86 -12.84
CA SER A 72 1.82 5.43 -12.68
C SER A 72 1.14 5.10 -11.36
N MET A 73 1.57 5.72 -10.25
CA MET A 73 0.91 5.56 -8.95
C MET A 73 -0.54 6.07 -8.97
N LEU A 74 -0.81 7.21 -9.61
CA LEU A 74 -2.16 7.76 -9.74
C LEU A 74 -3.03 6.85 -10.62
N ASN A 75 -2.47 6.28 -11.69
CA ASN A 75 -3.16 5.33 -12.56
C ASN A 75 -3.61 4.07 -11.79
N PHE A 76 -2.77 3.52 -10.90
CA PHE A 76 -3.19 2.43 -10.02
C PHE A 76 -4.39 2.80 -9.13
N SER A 77 -4.40 4.02 -8.58
CA SER A 77 -5.50 4.48 -7.73
C SER A 77 -6.77 4.76 -8.54
N THR A 78 -6.63 5.27 -9.77
CA THR A 78 -7.76 5.53 -10.66
C THR A 78 -8.35 4.22 -11.22
N SER A 79 -7.51 3.27 -11.62
CA SER A 79 -7.98 1.96 -12.10
C SER A 79 -8.74 1.19 -11.03
N ALA A 80 -8.39 1.37 -9.77
CA ALA A 80 -9.10 0.75 -8.65
C ALA A 80 -10.54 1.27 -8.46
N LEU A 81 -10.92 2.38 -9.11
CA LEU A 81 -12.33 2.83 -9.13
C LEU A 81 -13.18 2.04 -10.12
N THR A 82 -12.58 1.45 -11.16
CA THR A 82 -13.31 0.84 -12.27
C THR A 82 -13.65 -0.64 -12.05
N ASP A 83 -12.92 -1.34 -11.19
CA ASP A 83 -13.08 -2.78 -10.94
C ASP A 83 -13.52 -3.11 -9.51
N ALA A 84 -13.98 -2.13 -8.75
CA ALA A 84 -14.49 -2.33 -7.40
C ALA A 84 -15.93 -2.84 -7.39
N ASP A 85 -16.23 -3.86 -6.57
CA ASP A 85 -17.58 -4.21 -6.16
C ASP A 85 -18.01 -3.40 -4.92
N VAL A 86 -17.05 -3.04 -4.06
CA VAL A 86 -17.22 -2.13 -2.92
C VAL A 86 -15.99 -1.23 -2.85
N LEU A 87 -16.19 0.07 -2.66
CA LEU A 87 -15.09 1.01 -2.48
C LEU A 87 -14.95 1.43 -1.02
N LEU A 88 -13.76 1.30 -0.46
CA LEU A 88 -13.37 1.90 0.82
C LEU A 88 -12.60 3.19 0.54
N TYR A 89 -13.27 4.33 0.67
CA TYR A 89 -12.60 5.63 0.60
C TYR A 89 -12.08 6.01 1.98
N VAL A 90 -10.77 6.04 2.17
CA VAL A 90 -10.13 6.31 3.46
C VAL A 90 -9.62 7.74 3.52
N THR A 91 -10.08 8.48 4.51
CA THR A 91 -9.58 9.78 4.95
C THR A 91 -9.16 9.70 6.42
N ASP A 92 -8.67 10.77 7.01
CA ASP A 92 -8.38 10.82 8.44
C ASP A 92 -8.77 12.16 9.09
N VAL A 93 -8.66 12.23 10.41
CA VAL A 93 -9.05 13.41 11.20
C VAL A 93 -8.08 14.60 11.06
N VAL A 94 -6.99 14.45 10.32
CA VAL A 94 -5.98 15.50 10.08
C VAL A 94 -6.20 16.17 8.73
N GLU A 95 -6.78 15.45 7.79
CA GLU A 95 -7.02 15.89 6.43
C GLU A 95 -8.15 16.92 6.32
N THR A 96 -8.01 17.86 5.38
CA THR A 96 -9.11 18.74 4.97
C THR A 96 -9.89 18.10 3.83
N PRO A 97 -11.24 18.07 3.87
CA PRO A 97 -12.06 17.42 2.84
C PRO A 97 -11.92 18.00 1.42
N ASP A 98 -11.39 19.20 1.27
CA ASP A 98 -11.21 19.92 0.00
C ASP A 98 -9.94 19.49 -0.78
N LYS A 99 -9.08 18.65 -0.22
CA LYS A 99 -7.94 18.09 -0.95
C LYS A 99 -8.38 17.12 -2.04
N HIS A 100 -7.88 17.34 -3.26
CA HIS A 100 -8.13 16.45 -4.40
C HIS A 100 -9.61 16.30 -4.78
N ASN A 101 -10.34 17.41 -4.85
CA ASN A 101 -11.76 17.44 -5.24
C ASN A 101 -12.08 16.61 -6.49
N ASP A 102 -11.23 16.66 -7.54
CA ASP A 102 -11.44 15.89 -8.78
C ASP A 102 -11.52 14.37 -8.55
N PHE A 103 -10.77 13.84 -7.57
CA PHE A 103 -10.83 12.41 -7.25
C PHE A 103 -12.08 12.08 -6.41
N VAL A 104 -12.44 12.94 -5.46
CA VAL A 104 -13.65 12.82 -4.66
C VAL A 104 -14.89 12.89 -5.54
N GLU A 105 -14.89 13.78 -6.53
CA GLU A 105 -15.99 13.89 -7.50
C GLU A 105 -16.13 12.59 -8.32
N LYS A 106 -15.04 12.00 -8.81
CA LYS A 106 -15.09 10.68 -9.46
C LYS A 106 -15.68 9.60 -8.56
N VAL A 107 -15.32 9.57 -7.28
CA VAL A 107 -15.87 8.63 -6.29
C VAL A 107 -17.38 8.85 -6.11
N GLY A 108 -17.85 10.10 -6.08
CA GLY A 108 -19.27 10.44 -5.96
C GLY A 108 -20.15 10.01 -7.15
N HIS A 109 -19.54 9.77 -8.32
CA HIS A 109 -20.22 9.32 -9.53
C HIS A 109 -20.23 7.80 -9.71
N LEU A 110 -19.63 7.04 -8.80
CA LEU A 110 -19.64 5.58 -8.87
C LEU A 110 -21.02 4.99 -8.56
N ASP A 111 -21.36 3.93 -9.27
CA ASP A 111 -22.59 3.16 -9.04
C ASP A 111 -22.43 2.06 -7.97
N VAL A 112 -21.17 1.81 -7.52
CA VAL A 112 -20.87 0.81 -6.48
C VAL A 112 -21.03 1.38 -5.08
N PRO A 113 -21.30 0.56 -4.05
CA PRO A 113 -21.33 1.00 -2.67
C PRO A 113 -19.99 1.63 -2.24
N VAL A 114 -20.06 2.81 -1.62
CA VAL A 114 -18.91 3.52 -1.08
C VAL A 114 -19.00 3.57 0.44
N LEU A 115 -18.03 2.99 1.14
CA LEU A 115 -17.83 3.17 2.58
C LEU A 115 -16.72 4.23 2.76
N LEU A 116 -17.10 5.40 3.27
CA LEU A 116 -16.15 6.46 3.61
C LEU A 116 -15.67 6.24 5.05
N LEU A 117 -14.39 5.94 5.18
CA LEU A 117 -13.79 5.61 6.47
C LEU A 117 -12.96 6.81 6.98
N ILE A 118 -13.42 7.43 8.08
CA ILE A 118 -12.68 8.49 8.77
C ILE A 118 -11.76 7.81 9.78
N ASN A 119 -10.48 7.67 9.43
CA ASN A 119 -9.49 6.96 10.22
C ASN A 119 -8.80 7.85 11.26
N LYS A 120 -8.06 7.22 12.18
CA LYS A 120 -7.26 7.87 13.24
C LYS A 120 -8.09 8.69 14.22
N ILE A 121 -9.33 8.28 14.50
CA ILE A 121 -10.20 9.00 15.44
C ILE A 121 -9.64 9.06 16.85
N ASP A 122 -8.70 8.16 17.19
CA ASP A 122 -7.91 8.19 18.43
C ASP A 122 -7.03 9.45 18.58
N LEU A 123 -6.81 10.21 17.49
CA LEU A 123 -6.08 11.48 17.48
C LEU A 123 -7.00 12.71 17.48
N SER A 124 -8.32 12.56 17.67
CA SER A 124 -9.30 13.64 17.59
C SER A 124 -10.25 13.62 18.80
N ASN A 125 -11.12 14.62 18.86
CA ASN A 125 -12.22 14.69 19.81
C ASN A 125 -13.58 14.56 19.11
N GLN A 126 -14.64 14.39 19.88
CA GLN A 126 -15.98 14.17 19.39
C GLN A 126 -16.53 15.36 18.58
N GLU A 127 -16.27 16.59 19.00
CA GLU A 127 -16.77 17.80 18.32
C GLU A 127 -16.22 17.92 16.91
N LYS A 128 -14.90 17.84 16.79
CA LYS A 128 -14.22 17.86 15.48
C LYS A 128 -14.63 16.70 14.58
N LEU A 129 -14.88 15.52 15.17
CA LEU A 129 -15.34 14.36 14.39
C LEU A 129 -16.76 14.59 13.81
N VAL A 130 -17.66 15.19 14.57
CA VAL A 130 -19.00 15.54 14.09
C VAL A 130 -18.93 16.53 12.93
N GLU A 131 -18.15 17.61 13.05
CA GLU A 131 -17.94 18.58 11.98
C GLU A 131 -17.41 17.92 10.70
N LEU A 132 -16.45 17.00 10.85
CA LEU A 132 -15.85 16.30 9.72
C LEU A 132 -16.85 15.34 9.05
N VAL A 133 -17.67 14.65 9.81
CA VAL A 133 -18.75 13.79 9.29
C VAL A 133 -19.75 14.61 8.48
N GLU A 134 -20.17 15.78 8.97
CA GLU A 134 -21.12 16.63 8.23
C GLU A 134 -20.50 17.16 6.93
N ALA A 135 -19.23 17.60 6.95
CA ALA A 135 -18.53 18.04 5.75
C ALA A 135 -18.42 16.93 4.69
N TRP A 136 -18.15 15.69 5.10
CA TRP A 136 -18.10 14.56 4.18
C TRP A 136 -19.47 14.13 3.66
N LYS A 137 -20.54 14.29 4.43
CA LYS A 137 -21.93 14.05 3.95
C LYS A 137 -22.32 14.99 2.82
N GLU A 138 -21.87 16.25 2.86
CA GLU A 138 -22.11 17.21 1.78
C GLU A 138 -21.38 16.81 0.50
N LEU A 139 -20.11 16.36 0.61
CA LEU A 139 -19.28 15.99 -0.54
C LEU A 139 -19.65 14.63 -1.16
N LEU A 140 -19.96 13.64 -0.33
CA LEU A 140 -20.29 12.27 -0.75
C LEU A 140 -21.61 11.81 -0.10
N PRO A 141 -22.76 12.38 -0.51
CA PRO A 141 -24.06 12.14 0.15
C PRO A 141 -24.55 10.71 0.06
N LYS A 142 -24.07 9.92 -0.90
CA LYS A 142 -24.43 8.50 -1.07
C LYS A 142 -23.52 7.55 -0.26
N ALA A 143 -22.40 8.02 0.26
CA ALA A 143 -21.45 7.18 0.99
C ALA A 143 -21.95 6.89 2.42
N GLU A 144 -21.73 5.67 2.88
CA GLU A 144 -21.88 5.33 4.30
C GLU A 144 -20.61 5.76 5.05
N ILE A 145 -20.74 6.68 6.00
CA ILE A 145 -19.59 7.25 6.74
C ILE A 145 -19.37 6.47 8.02
N ILE A 146 -18.17 5.93 8.20
CA ILE A 146 -17.80 5.09 9.34
C ILE A 146 -16.51 5.63 9.96
N PRO A 147 -16.57 6.24 11.15
CA PRO A 147 -15.37 6.58 11.93
C PRO A 147 -14.65 5.33 12.43
N ILE A 148 -13.33 5.25 12.21
CA ILE A 148 -12.51 4.09 12.59
C ILE A 148 -11.19 4.51 13.21
N SER A 149 -10.54 3.57 13.90
CA SER A 149 -9.11 3.60 14.14
C SER A 149 -8.50 2.26 13.72
N ALA A 150 -7.78 2.24 12.60
CA ALA A 150 -7.15 1.01 12.11
C ALA A 150 -6.11 0.48 13.09
N THR A 151 -5.36 1.37 13.76
CA THR A 151 -4.32 0.99 14.72
C THR A 151 -4.89 0.36 15.98
N SER A 152 -5.96 0.92 16.56
CA SER A 152 -6.65 0.36 17.73
C SER A 152 -7.71 -0.69 17.38
N LYS A 153 -7.94 -0.94 16.09
CA LYS A 153 -8.98 -1.81 15.53
C LYS A 153 -10.42 -1.39 15.89
N PHE A 154 -10.61 -0.13 16.28
CA PHE A 154 -11.95 0.38 16.59
C PHE A 154 -12.80 0.45 15.31
N ASN A 155 -14.02 -0.09 15.35
CA ASN A 155 -14.99 -0.20 14.25
C ASN A 155 -14.51 -0.97 13.00
N VAL A 156 -13.34 -1.61 13.01
CA VAL A 156 -12.86 -2.40 11.85
C VAL A 156 -13.72 -3.65 11.64
N ASP A 157 -14.18 -4.29 12.71
CA ASP A 157 -15.12 -5.42 12.61
C ASP A 157 -16.47 -5.00 12.00
N TYR A 158 -16.93 -3.79 12.28
CA TYR A 158 -18.13 -3.24 11.63
C TYR A 158 -17.91 -3.01 10.14
N VAL A 159 -16.76 -2.45 9.73
CA VAL A 159 -16.40 -2.31 8.31
C VAL A 159 -16.39 -3.68 7.63
N MET A 160 -15.77 -4.70 8.24
CA MET A 160 -15.74 -6.06 7.70
C MET A 160 -17.17 -6.63 7.56
N LYS A 161 -18.05 -6.41 8.54
CA LYS A 161 -19.45 -6.82 8.46
C LYS A 161 -20.16 -6.15 7.27
N ARG A 162 -20.01 -4.81 7.11
CA ARG A 162 -20.64 -4.09 6.00
C ARG A 162 -20.11 -4.55 4.64
N VAL A 163 -18.82 -4.77 4.51
CA VAL A 163 -18.23 -5.34 3.29
C VAL A 163 -18.88 -6.68 2.95
N LYS A 164 -18.98 -7.62 3.90
CA LYS A 164 -19.61 -8.94 3.69
C LYS A 164 -21.07 -8.86 3.27
N GLU A 165 -21.82 -7.90 3.78
CA GLU A 165 -23.23 -7.65 3.40
C GLU A 165 -23.34 -7.15 1.95
N LEU A 166 -22.43 -6.28 1.52
CA LEU A 166 -22.43 -5.61 0.22
C LEU A 166 -21.88 -6.44 -0.93
N LEU A 167 -21.09 -7.51 -0.63
CA LEU A 167 -20.52 -8.36 -1.65
C LEU A 167 -21.57 -9.08 -2.49
N PRO A 168 -21.37 -9.17 -3.82
CA PRO A 168 -22.24 -9.92 -4.72
C PRO A 168 -22.10 -11.44 -4.54
N ASP A 169 -23.11 -12.16 -4.99
CA ASP A 169 -23.00 -13.62 -5.19
C ASP A 169 -22.10 -13.90 -6.38
N SER A 170 -20.99 -14.60 -6.14
CA SER A 170 -19.97 -14.93 -7.14
C SER A 170 -19.16 -16.15 -6.70
N PRO A 171 -18.67 -16.97 -7.63
CA PRO A 171 -17.62 -17.94 -7.32
C PRO A 171 -16.31 -17.23 -6.91
N PRO A 172 -15.36 -17.93 -6.27
CA PRO A 172 -14.07 -17.34 -5.95
C PRO A 172 -13.29 -16.98 -7.22
N TYR A 173 -12.56 -15.86 -7.18
CA TYR A 173 -11.69 -15.38 -8.26
C TYR A 173 -10.28 -16.00 -8.23
N PHE A 174 -9.83 -16.41 -7.04
CA PHE A 174 -8.51 -16.97 -6.77
C PHE A 174 -8.63 -18.30 -6.03
N ASP A 175 -7.59 -19.11 -6.06
CA ASP A 175 -7.51 -20.33 -5.28
C ASP A 175 -7.67 -20.01 -3.78
N LYS A 176 -8.33 -20.91 -3.05
CA LYS A 176 -8.69 -20.69 -1.64
C LYS A 176 -7.48 -20.63 -0.68
N ASP A 177 -6.34 -21.15 -1.09
CA ASP A 177 -5.06 -21.09 -0.37
C ASP A 177 -4.20 -19.87 -0.77
N GLN A 178 -4.61 -19.14 -1.80
CA GLN A 178 -3.93 -17.92 -2.23
C GLN A 178 -4.30 -16.75 -1.31
N TRP A 179 -3.31 -16.00 -0.85
CA TRP A 179 -3.48 -14.86 0.08
C TRP A 179 -3.06 -13.51 -0.50
N THR A 180 -2.43 -13.50 -1.69
CA THR A 180 -2.02 -12.28 -2.40
C THR A 180 -1.76 -12.55 -3.89
N ASP A 181 -1.76 -11.50 -4.71
CA ASP A 181 -1.38 -11.52 -6.13
C ASP A 181 0.13 -11.38 -6.36
N LYS A 182 0.91 -11.06 -5.30
CA LYS A 182 2.32 -10.72 -5.44
C LYS A 182 3.23 -11.92 -5.21
N PRO A 183 4.31 -12.06 -6.01
CA PRO A 183 5.32 -13.09 -5.80
C PRO A 183 6.20 -12.78 -4.58
N ALA A 184 6.87 -13.80 -4.05
CA ALA A 184 7.78 -13.68 -2.91
C ALA A 184 8.85 -12.58 -3.08
N ARG A 185 9.38 -12.41 -4.30
CA ARG A 185 10.37 -11.37 -4.62
C ARG A 185 9.84 -9.95 -4.36
N PHE A 186 8.57 -9.71 -4.60
CA PHE A 186 7.93 -8.41 -4.33
C PHE A 186 8.00 -8.04 -2.85
N PHE A 187 7.73 -8.98 -1.95
CA PHE A 187 7.82 -8.72 -0.51
C PHE A 187 9.24 -8.46 -0.05
N VAL A 188 10.23 -9.07 -0.69
CA VAL A 188 11.64 -8.75 -0.43
C VAL A 188 11.93 -7.29 -0.77
N THR A 189 11.51 -6.82 -1.95
CA THR A 189 11.72 -5.42 -2.36
C THR A 189 11.03 -4.46 -1.41
N GLU A 190 9.78 -4.73 -1.06
CA GLU A 190 9.01 -3.87 -0.16
C GLU A 190 9.59 -3.81 1.26
N ILE A 191 10.01 -4.93 1.82
CA ILE A 191 10.64 -4.96 3.16
C ILE A 191 11.95 -4.18 3.18
N ILE A 192 12.79 -4.29 2.14
CA ILE A 192 14.02 -3.49 2.04
C ILE A 192 13.66 -2.00 1.88
N ARG A 193 12.69 -1.66 1.03
CA ARG A 193 12.23 -0.31 0.79
C ARG A 193 11.62 0.32 2.06
N GLU A 194 10.88 -0.46 2.86
CA GLU A 194 10.40 -0.02 4.17
C GLU A 194 11.54 0.44 5.09
N LYS A 195 12.65 -0.32 5.15
CA LYS A 195 13.79 0.08 5.99
C LYS A 195 14.45 1.35 5.48
N ILE A 196 14.48 1.55 4.16
CA ILE A 196 14.96 2.81 3.58
C ILE A 196 14.01 3.96 3.96
N LEU A 197 12.70 3.77 3.86
CA LEU A 197 11.71 4.75 4.31
C LEU A 197 11.87 5.10 5.80
N LEU A 198 12.20 4.15 6.65
CA LEU A 198 12.34 4.37 8.10
C LEU A 198 13.65 5.06 8.49
N TYR A 199 14.76 4.74 7.80
CA TYR A 199 16.10 5.15 8.26
C TYR A 199 16.71 6.31 7.49
N TYR A 200 16.13 6.72 6.36
CA TYR A 200 16.60 7.88 5.59
C TYR A 200 15.51 8.95 5.51
N ASP A 201 15.94 10.19 5.37
CA ASP A 201 15.07 11.37 5.34
C ASP A 201 15.22 12.15 4.03
N LYS A 202 14.53 13.29 3.95
CA LYS A 202 14.48 14.21 2.81
C LYS A 202 14.03 13.48 1.55
N GLU A 203 14.76 13.65 0.45
CA GLU A 203 14.46 13.07 -0.86
C GLU A 203 14.90 11.60 -1.02
N ILE A 204 15.77 11.10 -0.16
CA ILE A 204 16.38 9.75 -0.33
C ILE A 204 15.31 8.65 -0.42
N PRO A 205 14.33 8.55 0.49
CA PRO A 205 13.31 7.50 0.42
C PRO A 205 12.47 7.51 -0.86
N TYR A 206 12.36 8.67 -1.49
CA TYR A 206 11.54 8.87 -2.70
C TYR A 206 12.30 8.67 -4.00
N SER A 207 13.63 8.60 -3.94
CA SER A 207 14.54 8.44 -5.09
C SER A 207 15.11 7.04 -5.23
N VAL A 208 14.69 6.11 -4.38
CA VAL A 208 15.17 4.71 -4.42
C VAL A 208 14.14 3.79 -5.06
N GLU A 209 14.65 2.79 -5.78
CA GLU A 209 13.93 1.59 -6.16
C GLU A 209 14.73 0.35 -5.77
N VAL A 210 14.05 -0.76 -5.51
CA VAL A 210 14.71 -2.01 -5.10
C VAL A 210 14.32 -3.12 -6.07
N MET A 211 15.31 -3.85 -6.58
CA MET A 211 15.11 -5.01 -7.44
C MET A 211 15.82 -6.23 -6.88
N VAL A 212 15.15 -7.38 -6.88
CA VAL A 212 15.76 -8.66 -6.52
C VAL A 212 16.36 -9.29 -7.78
N GLU A 213 17.69 -9.31 -7.87
CA GLU A 213 18.40 -9.97 -8.96
C GLU A 213 18.41 -11.49 -8.77
N GLN A 214 18.63 -11.96 -7.54
CA GLN A 214 18.65 -13.39 -7.23
C GLN A 214 17.74 -13.73 -6.04
N PHE A 215 16.94 -14.78 -6.19
CA PHE A 215 16.15 -15.38 -5.12
C PHE A 215 16.25 -16.89 -5.28
N LYS A 216 17.05 -17.54 -4.42
CA LYS A 216 17.24 -18.99 -4.43
C LYS A 216 16.78 -19.55 -3.11
N GLU A 217 15.66 -20.26 -3.17
CA GLU A 217 15.04 -20.90 -2.02
C GLU A 217 15.52 -22.33 -1.87
N GLU A 218 15.95 -22.69 -0.67
CA GLU A 218 16.29 -24.03 -0.24
C GLU A 218 15.39 -24.46 0.94
N ALA A 219 15.47 -25.68 1.38
CA ALA A 219 14.58 -26.20 2.42
C ALA A 219 14.57 -25.37 3.72
N LYS A 220 15.74 -24.89 4.19
CA LYS A 220 15.90 -24.18 5.47
C LYS A 220 16.40 -22.75 5.33
N LYS A 221 16.82 -22.33 4.16
CA LYS A 221 17.42 -21.01 3.92
C LYS A 221 17.02 -20.44 2.56
N ILE A 222 17.10 -19.12 2.44
CA ILE A 222 16.88 -18.38 1.19
C ILE A 222 18.07 -17.48 0.96
N HIS A 223 18.68 -17.55 -0.22
CA HIS A 223 19.72 -16.63 -0.67
C HIS A 223 19.09 -15.55 -1.55
N ILE A 224 19.31 -14.30 -1.17
CA ILE A 224 18.74 -13.13 -1.83
C ILE A 224 19.86 -12.16 -2.18
N SER A 225 19.90 -11.74 -3.44
CA SER A 225 20.71 -10.61 -3.90
C SER A 225 19.77 -9.51 -4.40
N ALA A 226 19.86 -8.33 -3.78
CA ALA A 226 19.01 -7.19 -4.09
C ALA A 226 19.86 -5.95 -4.46
N VAL A 227 19.39 -5.18 -5.43
CA VAL A 227 19.99 -3.92 -5.85
C VAL A 227 19.06 -2.77 -5.48
N ILE A 228 19.63 -1.78 -4.81
CA ILE A 228 18.99 -0.50 -4.50
C ILE A 228 19.44 0.49 -5.56
N TYR A 229 18.53 0.93 -6.41
CA TYR A 229 18.78 1.95 -7.42
C TYR A 229 18.53 3.34 -6.84
N VAL A 230 19.37 4.29 -7.22
CA VAL A 230 19.28 5.71 -6.88
C VAL A 230 19.56 6.55 -8.12
N GLU A 231 19.11 7.81 -8.14
CA GLU A 231 19.30 8.67 -9.33
C GLU A 231 20.68 9.32 -9.42
N ARG A 232 21.40 9.49 -8.28
CA ARG A 232 22.64 10.27 -8.23
C ARG A 232 23.70 9.61 -7.36
N ASP A 233 24.99 9.86 -7.68
CA ASP A 233 26.12 9.36 -6.89
C ASP A 233 26.11 9.90 -5.45
N SER A 234 25.66 11.13 -5.22
CA SER A 234 25.48 11.68 -3.87
C SER A 234 24.50 10.86 -3.04
N GLN A 235 23.38 10.43 -3.63
CA GLN A 235 22.38 9.58 -2.98
C GLN A 235 22.94 8.19 -2.68
N LYS A 236 23.73 7.62 -3.62
CA LYS A 236 24.45 6.36 -3.40
C LYS A 236 25.38 6.46 -2.19
N GLY A 237 26.15 7.55 -2.08
CA GLY A 237 27.00 7.81 -0.93
C GLY A 237 26.23 7.87 0.39
N ILE A 238 25.04 8.51 0.40
CA ILE A 238 24.17 8.61 1.58
C ILE A 238 23.60 7.22 1.97
N ILE A 239 23.12 6.44 0.99
CA ILE A 239 22.59 5.08 1.25
C ILE A 239 23.68 4.17 1.83
N ILE A 240 24.86 4.19 1.28
CA ILE A 240 25.98 3.37 1.80
C ILE A 240 26.41 3.87 3.18
N GLY A 241 26.55 5.18 3.34
CA GLY A 241 26.99 5.82 4.57
C GLY A 241 28.47 5.59 4.89
N LYS A 242 28.95 6.19 5.96
CA LYS A 242 30.36 6.09 6.38
C LYS A 242 30.74 4.61 6.61
N GLN A 243 31.75 4.12 5.87
CA GLN A 243 32.22 2.72 5.95
C GLN A 243 31.10 1.66 5.76
N GLY A 244 30.05 1.97 5.00
CA GLY A 244 28.93 1.06 4.75
C GLY A 244 27.98 0.85 5.93
N LYS A 245 28.12 1.60 7.03
CA LYS A 245 27.34 1.38 8.27
C LYS A 245 25.84 1.59 8.09
N ALA A 246 25.44 2.57 7.28
CA ALA A 246 24.02 2.86 7.05
C ALA A 246 23.35 1.73 6.24
N LEU A 247 23.95 1.30 5.14
CA LEU A 247 23.47 0.18 4.33
C LEU A 247 23.44 -1.12 5.13
N LYS A 248 24.47 -1.39 5.94
CA LYS A 248 24.52 -2.57 6.81
C LYS A 248 23.36 -2.59 7.82
N LYS A 249 22.99 -1.43 8.38
CA LYS A 249 21.82 -1.32 9.28
C LYS A 249 20.53 -1.70 8.55
N VAL A 250 20.29 -1.09 7.37
CA VAL A 250 19.11 -1.40 6.53
C VAL A 250 19.04 -2.89 6.20
N ALA A 251 20.16 -3.46 5.69
CA ALA A 251 20.22 -4.87 5.32
C ALA A 251 19.99 -5.81 6.52
N THR A 252 20.54 -5.47 7.70
CA THR A 252 20.35 -6.27 8.91
C THR A 252 18.90 -6.28 9.38
N GLU A 253 18.24 -5.12 9.41
CA GLU A 253 16.83 -5.04 9.82
C GLU A 253 15.90 -5.66 8.78
N ALA A 254 16.17 -5.44 7.48
CA ALA A 254 15.43 -6.10 6.41
C ALA A 254 15.55 -7.63 6.50
N ARG A 255 16.76 -8.16 6.72
CA ARG A 255 17.00 -9.60 6.89
C ARG A 255 16.17 -10.19 8.03
N ARG A 256 16.14 -9.52 9.18
CA ARG A 256 15.35 -9.98 10.34
C ARG A 256 13.85 -10.04 10.05
N ASP A 257 13.33 -9.05 9.31
CA ASP A 257 11.93 -9.04 8.93
C ASP A 257 11.62 -10.10 7.87
N LEU A 258 12.54 -10.32 6.91
CA LEU A 258 12.43 -11.40 5.93
C LEU A 258 12.46 -12.79 6.58
N GLU A 259 13.31 -12.99 7.61
CA GLU A 259 13.35 -14.24 8.37
C GLU A 259 12.01 -14.52 9.07
N ARG A 260 11.38 -13.48 9.63
CA ARG A 260 10.03 -13.59 10.22
C ARG A 260 8.96 -13.88 9.17
N PHE A 261 9.05 -13.20 8.02
CA PHE A 261 8.08 -13.33 6.95
C PHE A 261 8.12 -14.71 6.28
N PHE A 262 9.31 -15.22 5.96
CA PHE A 262 9.46 -16.53 5.29
C PHE A 262 9.58 -17.73 6.24
N GLY A 263 9.78 -17.51 7.54
CA GLY A 263 10.02 -18.58 8.49
C GLY A 263 11.32 -19.38 8.24
N LYS A 264 12.28 -18.79 7.49
CA LYS A 264 13.54 -19.41 7.07
C LYS A 264 14.72 -18.50 7.34
N THR A 265 15.92 -19.08 7.47
CA THR A 265 17.16 -18.31 7.54
C THR A 265 17.39 -17.56 6.22
N ILE A 266 17.68 -16.27 6.29
CA ILE A 266 17.91 -15.42 5.13
C ILE A 266 19.39 -15.01 5.04
N PHE A 267 20.00 -15.28 3.87
CA PHE A 267 21.24 -14.67 3.46
C PHE A 267 20.95 -13.55 2.49
N LEU A 268 21.17 -12.29 2.91
CA LEU A 268 20.80 -11.10 2.15
C LEU A 268 22.07 -10.32 1.77
N GLU A 269 22.28 -10.19 0.47
CA GLU A 269 23.27 -9.28 -0.12
C GLU A 269 22.55 -8.06 -0.71
N THR A 270 23.12 -6.87 -0.48
CA THR A 270 22.57 -5.62 -0.98
C THR A 270 23.63 -4.80 -1.69
N PHE A 271 23.30 -4.31 -2.87
CA PHE A 271 24.15 -3.44 -3.70
C PHE A 271 23.45 -2.12 -3.97
N VAL A 272 24.22 -1.07 -4.24
CA VAL A 272 23.67 0.24 -4.61
C VAL A 272 24.20 0.63 -5.98
N LYS A 273 23.31 0.84 -6.94
CA LYS A 273 23.60 1.28 -8.30
C LYS A 273 22.98 2.64 -8.58
N VAL A 274 23.62 3.45 -9.41
CA VAL A 274 23.05 4.69 -9.91
C VAL A 274 22.36 4.40 -11.24
N ASP A 275 21.12 4.80 -11.34
CA ASP A 275 20.31 4.80 -12.55
C ASP A 275 19.68 6.18 -12.69
N LYS A 276 20.27 6.99 -13.58
CA LYS A 276 19.92 8.41 -13.70
C LYS A 276 18.51 8.58 -14.24
N ASP A 277 17.75 9.44 -13.57
CA ASP A 277 16.40 9.85 -13.98
C ASP A 277 15.40 8.69 -14.13
N TRP A 278 15.63 7.55 -13.47
CA TRP A 278 14.80 6.35 -13.58
C TRP A 278 13.32 6.61 -13.29
N ARG A 279 13.00 7.55 -12.38
CA ARG A 279 11.61 7.92 -12.05
C ARG A 279 10.83 8.57 -13.19
N SER A 280 11.54 9.04 -14.23
CA SER A 280 10.97 9.68 -15.41
C SER A 280 11.22 8.88 -16.71
N SER A 281 11.86 7.70 -16.61
CA SER A 281 12.18 6.81 -17.72
C SER A 281 11.12 5.71 -17.86
N ASP A 282 10.39 5.68 -18.98
CA ASP A 282 9.40 4.65 -19.24
C ASP A 282 10.00 3.24 -19.27
N LYS A 283 11.23 3.13 -19.80
CA LYS A 283 11.95 1.86 -19.88
C LYS A 283 12.23 1.30 -18.47
N ASP A 284 12.76 2.16 -17.59
CA ASP A 284 13.18 1.73 -16.26
C ASP A 284 11.96 1.48 -15.37
N LEU A 285 10.94 2.31 -15.47
CA LEU A 285 9.66 2.08 -14.79
C LEU A 285 9.02 0.74 -15.18
N ARG A 286 9.00 0.39 -16.48
CA ARG A 286 8.52 -0.94 -16.91
C ARG A 286 9.38 -2.07 -16.36
N ASN A 287 10.71 -1.91 -16.34
CA ASN A 287 11.62 -2.91 -15.78
C ASN A 287 11.38 -3.11 -14.26
N PHE A 288 10.99 -2.07 -13.55
CA PHE A 288 10.63 -2.11 -12.14
C PHE A 288 9.18 -2.56 -11.87
N GLY A 289 8.42 -2.88 -12.92
CA GLY A 289 7.07 -3.42 -12.81
C GLY A 289 5.96 -2.37 -12.67
N TYR A 290 6.24 -1.11 -12.99
CA TYR A 290 5.23 -0.06 -13.08
C TYR A 290 4.48 -0.14 -14.41
N GLN A 291 3.15 -0.01 -14.34
CA GLN A 291 2.31 0.09 -15.53
C GLN A 291 2.33 1.53 -16.04
N LEU A 292 2.61 1.68 -17.32
CA LEU A 292 2.53 2.94 -18.05
C LEU A 292 1.50 2.73 -19.15
N ASP A 293 0.54 3.64 -19.22
CA ASP A 293 -0.45 3.70 -20.30
C ASP A 293 0.20 4.07 -21.65
#